data_a43f590a20b32ac8484b264061a90181
#
_entry.id   a43f590a20b32ac8484b264061a90181
#
_cell.length_a   1.000
_cell.length_b   1.000
_cell.length_c   1.000
_cell.angle_alpha   90.00
_cell.angle_beta   90.00
_cell.angle_gamma   90.00
#
_symmetry.space_group_name_H-M   'P 1'
#
loop_
_entity.id
_entity.type
_entity.pdbx_description
1 polymer ?
#
loop_
_entity_poly.entity_id
_entity_poly.type
_entity_poly.pdbx_seq_one_letter_code
_entity_poly.pdbx_strand_id
1 'polypeptide(L)'
;MSKFPSVRALDQLLDDLGAGAARRRQLDMVRGELNRALERDALPVGARRSLRRLLEEEALGPYVRLAESGTLRHRRVEGGLPPTSEATNEIRRRCVDLLREALGMPALRLGGGEIPLQPAPEAGTLSALARQLDQYLAGAMSPAQTRLTALLAVELDTAGRSGELAVLRTNDLGKDNAAVYIERHPQGGGAVEGEWIETSALTRAALGRWLDVRKDLVQRAHGTTRLWVSLWMNHDGVLDDDGHTTIRPAGMPLEENGLVTSYRVGRLRYDGLRQLLPLKLEQLRRAVDADRQRTAT
;
A
#
# COMPACT_ATOMS: atom_id res chain seq x y z
N MET A 1 -0.07 -23.93 -12.22
CA MET A 1 1.29 -23.81 -12.81
C MET A 1 1.20 -23.34 -14.26
N SER A 2 2.14 -22.53 -14.74
CA SER A 2 2.15 -22.10 -16.15
C SER A 2 2.44 -23.27 -17.09
N LYS A 3 1.80 -23.26 -18.28
CA LYS A 3 2.08 -24.24 -19.35
C LYS A 3 3.41 -24.01 -20.06
N PHE A 4 4.00 -22.83 -19.92
CA PHE A 4 5.24 -22.45 -20.61
C PHE A 4 6.49 -22.81 -19.79
N PRO A 5 7.45 -23.54 -20.37
CA PRO A 5 8.70 -23.89 -19.69
C PRO A 5 9.50 -22.65 -19.21
N SER A 6 9.52 -21.58 -20.02
CA SER A 6 10.20 -20.33 -19.66
C SER A 6 9.62 -19.67 -18.41
N VAL A 7 8.31 -19.70 -18.23
CA VAL A 7 7.65 -19.13 -17.05
C VAL A 7 7.86 -20.00 -15.81
N ARG A 8 7.92 -21.33 -15.96
CA ARG A 8 8.29 -22.22 -14.85
C ARG A 8 9.74 -22.00 -14.39
N ALA A 9 10.65 -21.80 -15.35
CA ALA A 9 12.03 -21.43 -15.03
C ALA A 9 12.12 -20.03 -14.39
N LEU A 10 11.22 -19.11 -14.75
CA LEU A 10 11.10 -17.82 -14.07
C LEU A 10 10.59 -17.98 -12.63
N ASP A 11 9.61 -18.85 -12.39
CA ASP A 11 9.14 -19.15 -11.03
C ASP A 11 10.29 -19.62 -10.14
N GLN A 12 11.13 -20.55 -10.63
CA GLN A 12 12.31 -21.01 -9.91
C GLN A 12 13.32 -19.88 -9.64
N LEU A 13 13.60 -19.04 -10.64
CA LEU A 13 14.48 -17.88 -10.47
C LEU A 13 13.97 -16.91 -9.40
N LEU A 14 12.66 -16.69 -9.35
CA LEU A 14 12.04 -15.83 -8.34
C LEU A 14 12.16 -16.39 -6.92
N ASP A 15 12.13 -17.70 -6.77
CA ASP A 15 12.31 -18.36 -5.48
C ASP A 15 13.79 -18.28 -5.05
N ASP A 16 14.72 -18.47 -5.99
CA ASP A 16 16.17 -18.40 -5.73
C ASP A 16 16.65 -16.97 -5.38
N LEU A 17 15.96 -15.94 -5.88
CA LEU A 17 16.32 -14.54 -5.61
C LEU A 17 16.12 -14.11 -4.15
N GLY A 18 15.32 -14.80 -3.36
CA GLY A 18 15.09 -14.49 -1.96
C GLY A 18 14.60 -13.06 -1.70
N ALA A 19 13.87 -12.47 -2.64
CA ALA A 19 13.45 -11.09 -2.59
C ALA A 19 12.45 -10.84 -1.44
N GLY A 20 12.58 -9.71 -0.74
CA GLY A 20 11.62 -9.31 0.30
C GLY A 20 10.20 -9.14 -0.26
N ALA A 21 9.18 -9.28 0.59
CA ALA A 21 7.77 -9.39 0.22
C ALA A 21 7.26 -8.31 -0.76
N ALA A 22 7.72 -7.05 -0.62
CA ALA A 22 7.33 -5.97 -1.53
C ALA A 22 7.92 -6.17 -2.94
N ARG A 23 9.19 -6.52 -3.02
CA ARG A 23 9.87 -6.80 -4.29
C ARG A 23 9.31 -8.05 -4.93
N ARG A 24 9.04 -9.10 -4.15
CA ARG A 24 8.42 -10.33 -4.65
C ARG A 24 7.08 -10.03 -5.34
N ARG A 25 6.19 -9.24 -4.74
CA ARG A 25 4.93 -8.83 -5.37
C ARG A 25 5.11 -8.11 -6.71
N GLN A 26 6.14 -7.28 -6.83
CA GLN A 26 6.46 -6.59 -8.09
C GLN A 26 6.94 -7.58 -9.17
N LEU A 27 7.80 -8.51 -8.79
CA LEU A 27 8.29 -9.56 -9.67
C LEU A 27 7.17 -10.51 -10.11
N ASP A 28 6.26 -10.89 -9.20
CA ASP A 28 5.08 -11.71 -9.49
C ASP A 28 4.13 -11.00 -10.47
N MET A 29 4.00 -9.67 -10.38
CA MET A 29 3.26 -8.88 -11.36
C MET A 29 3.87 -9.04 -12.76
N VAL A 30 5.18 -8.83 -12.90
CA VAL A 30 5.90 -8.96 -14.18
C VAL A 30 5.81 -10.39 -14.71
N ARG A 31 6.00 -11.38 -13.86
CA ARG A 31 5.84 -12.80 -14.18
C ARG A 31 4.42 -13.10 -14.73
N GLY A 32 3.41 -12.60 -14.05
CA GLY A 32 2.01 -12.77 -14.49
C GLY A 32 1.72 -12.10 -15.83
N GLU A 33 2.28 -10.92 -16.07
CA GLU A 33 2.15 -10.20 -17.33
C GLU A 33 2.86 -10.92 -18.49
N LEU A 34 4.09 -11.42 -18.29
CA LEU A 34 4.83 -12.22 -19.27
C LEU A 34 4.05 -13.50 -19.64
N ASN A 35 3.49 -14.19 -18.65
CA ASN A 35 2.67 -15.36 -18.91
C ASN A 35 1.45 -15.01 -19.79
N ARG A 36 0.73 -13.94 -19.50
CA ARG A 36 -0.41 -13.49 -20.32
C ARG A 36 0.00 -13.05 -21.72
N ALA A 37 1.16 -12.44 -21.89
CA ALA A 37 1.70 -12.08 -23.20
C ALA A 37 1.98 -13.33 -24.06
N LEU A 38 2.52 -14.38 -23.44
CA LEU A 38 2.72 -15.69 -24.10
C LEU A 38 1.41 -16.39 -24.44
N GLU A 39 0.40 -16.32 -23.56
CA GLU A 39 -0.93 -16.88 -23.80
C GLU A 39 -1.66 -16.22 -24.98
N ARG A 40 -1.33 -14.97 -25.26
CA ARG A 40 -1.88 -14.18 -26.37
C ARG A 40 -1.07 -14.29 -27.66
N ASP A 41 -0.07 -15.16 -27.69
CA ASP A 41 0.85 -15.31 -28.83
C ASP A 41 1.55 -14.00 -29.25
N ALA A 42 1.72 -13.07 -28.30
CA ALA A 42 2.24 -11.74 -28.56
C ALA A 42 3.76 -11.64 -28.47
N LEU A 43 4.43 -12.73 -28.08
CA LEU A 43 5.89 -12.81 -27.97
C LEU A 43 6.48 -13.84 -28.93
N PRO A 44 7.77 -13.73 -29.30
CA PRO A 44 8.43 -14.69 -30.18
C PRO A 44 8.29 -16.13 -29.66
N VAL A 45 8.20 -17.09 -30.57
CA VAL A 45 7.98 -18.52 -30.23
C VAL A 45 9.09 -19.07 -29.33
N GLY A 46 10.33 -18.62 -29.51
CA GLY A 46 11.46 -19.01 -28.67
C GLY A 46 11.31 -18.61 -27.20
N ALA A 47 10.59 -17.54 -26.91
CA ALA A 47 10.30 -17.06 -25.55
C ALA A 47 9.45 -18.03 -24.73
N ARG A 48 8.70 -18.94 -25.35
CA ARG A 48 7.90 -19.96 -24.65
C ARG A 48 8.74 -21.05 -24.00
N ARG A 49 9.91 -21.37 -24.58
CA ARG A 49 10.75 -22.51 -24.21
C ARG A 49 11.91 -22.14 -23.32
N SER A 50 12.45 -20.94 -23.49
CA SER A 50 13.68 -20.51 -22.81
C SER A 50 13.45 -19.22 -22.02
N LEU A 51 13.80 -19.22 -20.73
CA LEU A 51 13.78 -18.04 -19.88
C LEU A 51 14.71 -16.96 -20.42
N ARG A 52 15.89 -17.33 -20.90
CA ARG A 52 16.84 -16.37 -21.49
C ARG A 52 16.22 -15.66 -22.68
N ARG A 53 15.56 -16.38 -23.60
CA ARG A 53 14.87 -15.80 -24.76
C ARG A 53 13.64 -14.98 -24.38
N LEU A 54 12.97 -15.34 -23.29
CA LEU A 54 11.84 -14.55 -22.76
C LEU A 54 12.31 -13.18 -22.27
N LEU A 55 13.55 -13.08 -21.81
CA LEU A 55 14.16 -11.85 -21.30
C LEU A 55 15.10 -11.16 -22.31
N GLU A 56 15.16 -11.61 -23.56
CA GLU A 56 15.82 -10.90 -24.63
C GLU A 56 15.03 -9.69 -25.12
N GLU A 57 15.70 -8.70 -25.67
CA GLU A 57 15.10 -7.45 -26.13
C GLU A 57 13.98 -7.67 -27.15
N GLU A 58 14.14 -8.67 -28.03
CA GLU A 58 13.16 -9.05 -29.03
C GLU A 58 11.81 -9.45 -28.41
N ALA A 59 11.79 -10.11 -27.26
CA ALA A 59 10.59 -10.49 -26.53
C ALA A 59 10.10 -9.37 -25.60
N LEU A 60 11.03 -8.63 -24.99
CA LEU A 60 10.69 -7.57 -24.04
C LEU A 60 10.10 -6.32 -24.71
N GLY A 61 10.49 -5.99 -25.93
CA GLY A 61 9.91 -4.85 -26.66
C GLY A 61 8.40 -4.96 -26.82
N PRO A 62 7.86 -6.04 -27.42
CA PRO A 62 6.41 -6.28 -27.49
C PRO A 62 5.75 -6.37 -26.11
N TYR A 63 6.39 -7.04 -25.14
CA TYR A 63 5.88 -7.14 -23.77
C TYR A 63 5.66 -5.77 -23.13
N VAL A 64 6.66 -4.89 -23.19
CA VAL A 64 6.58 -3.54 -22.57
C VAL A 64 5.43 -2.74 -23.18
N ARG A 65 5.32 -2.71 -24.50
CA ARG A 65 4.20 -2.01 -25.18
C ARG A 65 2.83 -2.50 -24.74
N LEU A 66 2.63 -3.82 -24.62
CA LEU A 66 1.38 -4.40 -24.17
C LEU A 66 1.10 -4.13 -22.68
N ALA A 67 2.13 -4.11 -21.88
CA ALA A 67 2.03 -3.82 -20.45
C ALA A 67 1.70 -2.34 -20.21
N GLU A 68 2.36 -1.43 -20.93
CA GLU A 68 2.13 0.02 -20.85
C GLU A 68 0.73 0.42 -21.31
N SER A 69 0.21 -0.20 -22.37
CA SER A 69 -1.16 0.01 -22.82
C SER A 69 -2.24 -0.53 -21.84
N GLY A 70 -1.83 -1.24 -20.79
CA GLY A 70 -2.75 -1.87 -19.84
C GLY A 70 -3.37 -3.18 -20.33
N THR A 71 -3.05 -3.62 -21.54
CA THR A 71 -3.61 -4.84 -22.16
C THR A 71 -3.34 -6.11 -21.35
N LEU A 72 -2.21 -6.16 -20.62
CA LEU A 72 -1.81 -7.30 -19.81
C LEU A 72 -2.37 -7.29 -18.37
N ARG A 73 -3.29 -6.39 -18.01
CA ARG A 73 -3.92 -6.39 -16.69
C ARG A 73 -4.76 -7.64 -16.46
N HIS A 74 -4.81 -8.08 -15.21
CA HIS A 74 -5.62 -9.25 -14.81
C HIS A 74 -7.11 -8.97 -14.90
N ARG A 75 -7.57 -7.79 -14.50
CA ARG A 75 -8.98 -7.40 -14.55
C ARG A 75 -9.30 -6.72 -15.88
N ARG A 76 -10.31 -7.23 -16.57
CA ARG A 76 -10.94 -6.53 -17.71
C ARG A 76 -11.98 -5.57 -17.15
N VAL A 77 -12.03 -4.36 -17.69
CA VAL A 77 -13.04 -3.35 -17.39
C VAL A 77 -13.78 -3.08 -18.70
N GLU A 78 -15.11 -3.05 -18.67
CA GLU A 78 -15.90 -2.61 -19.82
C GLU A 78 -15.49 -1.19 -20.21
N GLY A 79 -15.31 -0.94 -21.50
CA GLY A 79 -14.84 0.35 -22.03
C GLY A 79 -13.33 0.47 -22.23
N GLY A 80 -12.57 -0.61 -21.99
CA GLY A 80 -11.12 -0.64 -22.15
C GLY A 80 -10.36 -0.23 -20.87
N LEU A 81 -9.12 -0.71 -20.77
CA LEU A 81 -8.25 -0.37 -19.64
C LEU A 81 -7.43 0.88 -19.97
N PRO A 82 -7.36 1.87 -19.09
CA PRO A 82 -6.46 2.99 -19.29
C PRO A 82 -5.00 2.52 -19.30
N PRO A 83 -4.08 3.24 -19.95
CA PRO A 83 -2.65 2.95 -19.88
C PRO A 83 -2.17 2.81 -18.42
N THR A 84 -1.11 2.05 -18.23
CA THR A 84 -0.50 1.92 -16.89
C THR A 84 0.23 3.21 -16.52
N SER A 85 0.27 3.53 -15.22
CA SER A 85 0.98 4.73 -14.75
C SER A 85 2.48 4.59 -14.97
N GLU A 86 3.18 5.71 -15.19
CA GLU A 86 4.63 5.72 -15.36
C GLU A 86 5.36 5.10 -14.16
N ALA A 87 4.87 5.31 -12.93
CA ALA A 87 5.39 4.64 -11.75
C ALA A 87 5.35 3.10 -11.85
N THR A 88 4.26 2.55 -12.41
CA THR A 88 4.14 1.11 -12.63
C THR A 88 5.07 0.65 -13.74
N ASN A 89 5.22 1.44 -14.78
CA ASN A 89 6.12 1.15 -15.90
C ASN A 89 7.58 1.11 -15.43
N GLU A 90 7.99 2.06 -14.62
CA GLU A 90 9.34 2.08 -14.04
C GLU A 90 9.62 0.89 -13.11
N ILE A 91 8.65 0.51 -12.26
CA ILE A 91 8.76 -0.70 -11.43
C ILE A 91 8.97 -1.93 -12.33
N ARG A 92 8.23 -2.02 -13.42
CA ARG A 92 8.32 -3.11 -14.39
C ARG A 92 9.70 -3.20 -15.04
N ARG A 93 10.23 -2.07 -15.50
CA ARG A 93 11.55 -1.96 -16.11
C ARG A 93 12.66 -2.40 -15.14
N ARG A 94 12.61 -1.91 -13.89
CA ARG A 94 13.55 -2.33 -12.83
C ARG A 94 13.43 -3.82 -12.50
N CYS A 95 12.23 -4.37 -12.49
CA CYS A 95 12.06 -5.82 -12.31
C CYS A 95 12.65 -6.62 -13.46
N VAL A 96 12.46 -6.19 -14.71
CA VAL A 96 13.06 -6.82 -15.88
C VAL A 96 14.59 -6.78 -15.82
N ASP A 97 15.17 -5.63 -15.48
CA ASP A 97 16.63 -5.50 -15.35
C ASP A 97 17.18 -6.40 -14.23
N LEU A 98 16.50 -6.49 -13.08
CA LEU A 98 16.86 -7.40 -11.99
C LEU A 98 16.84 -8.87 -12.43
N LEU A 99 15.82 -9.28 -13.20
CA LEU A 99 15.73 -10.65 -13.72
C LEU A 99 16.83 -10.96 -14.75
N ARG A 100 17.18 -9.99 -15.58
CA ARG A 100 18.28 -10.12 -16.54
C ARG A 100 19.62 -10.23 -15.83
N GLU A 101 19.87 -9.40 -14.83
CA GLU A 101 21.07 -9.42 -14.01
C GLU A 101 21.25 -10.78 -13.32
N ALA A 102 20.17 -11.33 -12.74
CA ALA A 102 20.18 -12.66 -12.13
C ALA A 102 20.55 -13.80 -13.11
N LEU A 103 20.32 -13.61 -14.41
CA LEU A 103 20.75 -14.54 -15.47
C LEU A 103 22.09 -14.18 -16.10
N GLY A 104 22.83 -13.23 -15.54
CA GLY A 104 24.08 -12.74 -16.13
C GLY A 104 23.90 -12.03 -17.48
N MET A 105 22.72 -11.45 -17.73
CA MET A 105 22.42 -10.65 -18.92
C MET A 105 22.61 -9.16 -18.59
N PRO A 106 23.08 -8.31 -19.52
CA PRO A 106 23.18 -6.89 -19.28
C PRO A 106 21.81 -6.25 -19.09
N ALA A 107 21.70 -5.26 -18.19
CA ALA A 107 20.49 -4.48 -18.04
C ALA A 107 20.15 -3.75 -19.35
N LEU A 108 18.86 -3.71 -19.69
CA LEU A 108 18.42 -3.00 -20.90
C LEU A 108 18.32 -1.48 -20.67
N ARG A 109 18.28 -1.04 -19.41
CA ARG A 109 18.11 0.37 -19.03
C ARG A 109 16.94 1.03 -19.76
N LEU A 110 15.83 0.28 -19.89
CA LEU A 110 14.60 0.72 -20.55
C LEU A 110 13.92 1.90 -19.83
N GLY A 111 14.34 2.16 -18.58
CA GLY A 111 13.86 3.26 -17.76
C GLY A 111 14.95 4.31 -17.59
N GLY A 112 14.60 5.55 -17.57
CA GLY A 112 15.58 6.63 -17.63
C GLY A 112 15.31 7.87 -16.81
N GLY A 113 14.42 7.86 -15.84
CA GLY A 113 14.19 9.05 -15.04
C GLY A 113 13.73 8.74 -13.63
N GLU A 114 14.11 9.58 -12.68
CA GLU A 114 13.37 9.68 -11.43
C GLU A 114 11.94 10.09 -11.76
N ILE A 115 11.00 9.22 -11.42
CA ILE A 115 9.59 9.58 -11.51
C ILE A 115 9.35 10.66 -10.46
N PRO A 116 8.95 11.88 -10.87
CA PRO A 116 8.71 12.92 -9.90
C PRO A 116 7.65 12.44 -8.91
N LEU A 117 7.97 12.56 -7.63
CA LEU A 117 7.01 12.27 -6.57
C LEU A 117 5.79 13.17 -6.77
N GLN A 118 4.61 12.61 -6.62
CA GLN A 118 3.39 13.43 -6.64
C GLN A 118 3.49 14.52 -5.58
N PRO A 119 3.03 15.76 -5.86
CA PRO A 119 3.19 16.87 -4.94
C PRO A 119 2.54 16.56 -3.59
N ALA A 120 3.24 16.93 -2.52
CA ALA A 120 2.69 16.89 -1.18
C ALA A 120 1.77 18.12 -0.98
N PRO A 121 0.76 18.02 -0.10
CA PRO A 121 -0.02 19.18 0.31
C PRO A 121 0.84 20.30 0.91
N GLU A 122 0.40 21.54 0.75
CA GLU A 122 1.04 22.68 1.37
C GLU A 122 0.79 22.71 2.89
N ALA A 123 1.66 23.39 3.64
CA ALA A 123 1.55 23.51 5.11
C ALA A 123 0.19 24.06 5.56
N GLY A 124 -0.37 25.05 4.87
CA GLY A 124 -1.70 25.60 5.16
C GLY A 124 -2.82 24.55 5.08
N THR A 125 -2.64 23.53 4.24
CA THR A 125 -3.60 22.40 4.13
C THR A 125 -3.58 21.53 5.39
N LEU A 126 -2.41 21.31 6.01
CA LEU A 126 -2.29 20.54 7.26
C LEU A 126 -3.05 21.22 8.41
N SER A 127 -2.87 22.53 8.57
CA SER A 127 -3.61 23.31 9.57
C SER A 127 -5.13 23.33 9.31
N ALA A 128 -5.53 23.38 8.04
CA ALA A 128 -6.94 23.28 7.67
C ALA A 128 -7.51 21.89 7.96
N LEU A 129 -6.73 20.83 7.71
CA LEU A 129 -7.10 19.46 8.06
C LEU A 129 -7.26 19.30 9.57
N ALA A 130 -6.31 19.79 10.37
CA ALA A 130 -6.41 19.72 11.82
C ALA A 130 -7.69 20.40 12.34
N ARG A 131 -8.02 21.60 11.85
CA ARG A 131 -9.27 22.27 12.18
C ARG A 131 -10.52 21.48 11.76
N GLN A 132 -10.51 20.84 10.61
CA GLN A 132 -11.64 20.01 10.15
C GLN A 132 -11.82 18.79 11.05
N LEU A 133 -10.73 18.15 11.48
CA LEU A 133 -10.79 17.02 12.42
C LEU A 133 -11.31 17.46 13.80
N ASP A 134 -10.92 18.64 14.27
CA ASP A 134 -11.42 19.22 15.51
C ASP A 134 -12.93 19.51 15.45
N GLN A 135 -13.42 20.03 14.32
CA GLN A 135 -14.85 20.18 14.07
C GLN A 135 -15.61 18.85 14.11
N TYR A 136 -15.02 17.78 13.57
CA TYR A 136 -15.62 16.45 13.66
C TYR A 136 -15.69 15.96 15.12
N LEU A 137 -14.65 16.23 15.91
CA LEU A 137 -14.63 15.88 17.33
C LEU A 137 -15.67 16.65 18.15
N ALA A 138 -16.05 17.84 17.74
CA ALA A 138 -17.12 18.58 18.39
C ALA A 138 -18.54 18.01 18.15
N GLY A 139 -18.70 17.17 17.09
CA GLY A 139 -19.97 16.59 16.70
C GLY A 139 -20.11 15.09 16.94
N ALA A 140 -21.23 14.54 16.51
CA ALA A 140 -21.46 13.10 16.45
C ALA A 140 -20.76 12.53 15.20
N MET A 141 -20.08 11.40 15.36
CA MET A 141 -19.36 10.71 14.30
C MET A 141 -19.81 9.25 14.19
N SER A 142 -19.90 8.74 12.97
CA SER A 142 -20.05 7.30 12.76
C SER A 142 -18.76 6.57 13.17
N PRO A 143 -18.79 5.26 13.48
CA PRO A 143 -17.59 4.47 13.79
C PRO A 143 -16.50 4.58 12.73
N ALA A 144 -16.87 4.64 11.45
CA ALA A 144 -15.91 4.77 10.35
C ALA A 144 -15.26 6.16 10.29
N GLN A 145 -16.02 7.20 10.58
CA GLN A 145 -15.51 8.57 10.68
C GLN A 145 -14.60 8.72 11.90
N THR A 146 -14.98 8.15 13.04
CA THR A 146 -14.17 8.17 14.28
C THR A 146 -12.82 7.51 14.06
N ARG A 147 -12.79 6.31 13.44
CA ARG A 147 -11.53 5.64 13.10
C ARG A 147 -10.67 6.47 12.15
N LEU A 148 -11.27 7.04 11.12
CA LEU A 148 -10.52 7.86 10.15
C LEU A 148 -9.97 9.13 10.80
N THR A 149 -10.77 9.80 11.64
CA THR A 149 -10.34 11.00 12.38
C THR A 149 -9.14 10.68 13.27
N ALA A 150 -9.18 9.57 14.02
CA ALA A 150 -8.06 9.12 14.83
C ALA A 150 -6.82 8.77 13.98
N LEU A 151 -6.99 8.08 12.86
CA LEU A 151 -5.90 7.76 11.96
C LEU A 151 -5.21 9.02 11.42
N LEU A 152 -6.00 10.00 10.95
CA LEU A 152 -5.47 11.24 10.40
C LEU A 152 -4.80 12.11 11.48
N ALA A 153 -5.33 12.12 12.68
CA ALA A 153 -4.74 12.84 13.80
C ALA A 153 -3.37 12.23 14.19
N VAL A 154 -3.29 10.89 14.30
CA VAL A 154 -2.02 10.18 14.53
C VAL A 154 -1.03 10.45 13.40
N GLU A 155 -1.48 10.46 12.14
CA GLU A 155 -0.63 10.77 10.99
C GLU A 155 -0.06 12.19 11.07
N LEU A 156 -0.86 13.18 11.45
CA LEU A 156 -0.44 14.56 11.62
C LEU A 156 0.66 14.73 12.69
N ASP A 157 0.59 13.95 13.77
CA ASP A 157 1.59 14.01 14.82
C ASP A 157 2.81 13.13 14.52
N THR A 158 2.66 12.02 13.80
CA THR A 158 3.74 11.03 13.67
C THR A 158 4.43 11.01 12.32
N ALA A 159 3.82 11.49 11.26
CA ALA A 159 4.27 11.26 9.88
C ALA A 159 4.55 9.76 9.60
N GLY A 160 3.71 8.86 10.14
CA GLY A 160 3.90 7.42 10.04
C GLY A 160 3.62 6.87 8.64
N ARG A 161 4.42 5.91 8.18
CA ARG A 161 4.09 5.20 6.96
C ARG A 161 2.86 4.32 7.15
N SER A 162 2.10 4.09 6.10
CA SER A 162 0.89 3.23 6.17
C SER A 162 1.15 1.87 6.82
N GLY A 163 2.29 1.24 6.53
CA GLY A 163 2.71 -0.01 7.17
C GLY A 163 3.04 0.14 8.65
N GLU A 164 3.72 1.22 9.03
CA GLU A 164 4.04 1.54 10.43
C GLU A 164 2.76 1.80 11.23
N LEU A 165 1.85 2.61 10.67
CA LEU A 165 0.56 2.86 11.30
C LEU A 165 -0.30 1.61 11.43
N ALA A 166 -0.33 0.76 10.40
CA ALA A 166 -1.16 -0.45 10.40
C ALA A 166 -0.79 -1.45 11.50
N VAL A 167 0.47 -1.46 11.93
CA VAL A 167 0.94 -2.38 12.97
C VAL A 167 0.79 -1.85 14.39
N LEU A 168 0.43 -0.59 14.57
CA LEU A 168 0.22 0.02 15.89
C LEU A 168 -0.72 -0.82 16.76
N ARG A 169 -0.41 -0.87 18.05
CA ARG A 169 -1.17 -1.58 19.08
C ARG A 169 -1.66 -0.60 20.14
N THR A 170 -2.61 -1.00 20.93
CA THR A 170 -3.06 -0.21 22.09
C THR A 170 -1.98 -0.05 23.13
N ASN A 171 -1.01 -0.99 23.22
CA ASN A 171 0.13 -0.90 24.13
C ASN A 171 1.21 0.07 23.65
N ASP A 172 1.13 0.53 22.38
CA ASP A 172 2.02 1.54 21.83
C ASP A 172 1.51 2.97 22.14
N LEU A 173 0.41 3.07 22.90
CA LEU A 173 -0.12 4.35 23.37
C LEU A 173 0.38 4.61 24.80
N GLY A 174 0.93 5.79 25.02
CA GLY A 174 1.26 6.27 26.36
C GLY A 174 0.02 6.50 27.23
N LYS A 175 0.22 6.76 28.49
CA LYS A 175 -0.86 7.06 29.44
C LYS A 175 -1.72 8.21 28.88
N ASP A 176 -3.03 8.05 28.95
CA ASP A 176 -4.02 9.04 28.48
C ASP A 176 -3.82 9.42 26.98
N ASN A 177 -3.26 8.53 26.20
CA ASN A 177 -2.89 8.73 24.79
C ASN A 177 -1.92 9.91 24.58
N ALA A 178 -1.13 10.27 25.60
CA ALA A 178 -0.23 11.42 25.55
C ALA A 178 0.97 11.23 24.62
N ALA A 179 1.27 10.00 24.22
CA ALA A 179 2.32 9.68 23.27
C ALA A 179 1.94 8.42 22.46
N VAL A 180 2.58 8.26 21.30
CA VAL A 180 2.50 7.06 20.45
C VAL A 180 3.92 6.55 20.24
N TYR A 181 4.14 5.26 20.49
CA TYR A 181 5.37 4.57 20.09
C TYR A 181 5.24 4.10 18.66
N ILE A 182 6.20 4.45 17.80
CA ILE A 182 6.21 4.04 16.41
C ILE A 182 7.56 3.44 16.03
N GLU A 183 7.54 2.28 15.39
CA GLU A 183 8.72 1.66 14.81
C GLU A 183 8.90 2.15 13.39
N ARG A 184 10.03 2.82 13.13
CA ARG A 184 10.39 3.32 11.81
C ARG A 184 11.07 2.24 10.99
N HIS A 185 10.51 1.97 9.84
CA HIS A 185 11.05 1.01 8.87
C HIS A 185 11.63 1.74 7.66
N PRO A 186 12.93 2.13 7.68
CA PRO A 186 13.53 2.87 6.58
C PRO A 186 13.52 2.05 5.29
N GLN A 187 13.28 2.73 4.16
CA GLN A 187 13.39 2.11 2.85
C GLN A 187 14.87 1.85 2.53
N GLY A 188 15.16 0.64 2.02
CA GLY A 188 16.53 0.27 1.66
C GLY A 188 17.28 -0.56 2.71
N GLY A 189 16.60 -1.07 3.74
CA GLY A 189 17.18 -2.03 4.68
C GLY A 189 17.98 -1.40 5.81
N GLY A 190 17.74 -0.13 6.14
CA GLY A 190 18.26 0.49 7.35
C GLY A 190 17.73 -0.17 8.64
N ALA A 191 18.39 0.10 9.76
CA ALA A 191 17.97 -0.41 11.06
C ALA A 191 16.55 0.08 11.40
N VAL A 192 15.77 -0.80 12.03
CA VAL A 192 14.47 -0.43 12.60
C VAL A 192 14.74 0.34 13.88
N GLU A 193 14.19 1.53 13.97
CA GLU A 193 14.31 2.40 15.14
C GLU A 193 12.92 2.72 15.68
N GLY A 194 12.77 2.61 17.00
CA GLY A 194 11.52 2.96 17.67
C GLY A 194 11.63 4.30 18.38
N GLU A 195 10.58 5.11 18.31
CA GLU A 195 10.53 6.41 18.98
C GLU A 195 9.15 6.64 19.62
N TRP A 196 9.16 7.34 20.76
CA TRP A 196 7.96 7.90 21.37
C TRP A 196 7.72 9.31 20.85
N ILE A 197 6.53 9.53 20.31
CA ILE A 197 6.11 10.84 19.78
C ILE A 197 4.99 11.36 20.65
N GLU A 198 5.17 12.56 21.21
CA GLU A 198 4.11 13.25 21.94
C GLU A 198 2.94 13.58 21.02
N THR A 199 1.73 13.36 21.52
CA THR A 199 0.50 13.60 20.77
C THR A 199 -0.09 14.96 21.11
N SER A 200 -0.65 15.61 20.10
CA SER A 200 -1.44 16.82 20.23
C SER A 200 -2.75 16.59 21.02
N ALA A 201 -3.38 17.64 21.49
CA ALA A 201 -4.69 17.54 22.12
C ALA A 201 -5.75 16.94 21.18
N LEU A 202 -5.67 17.27 19.89
CA LEU A 202 -6.49 16.71 18.81
C LEU A 202 -6.36 15.18 18.76
N THR A 203 -5.15 14.68 18.72
CA THR A 203 -4.86 13.25 18.63
C THR A 203 -5.32 12.51 19.88
N ARG A 204 -5.07 13.06 21.07
CA ARG A 204 -5.56 12.45 22.32
C ARG A 204 -7.08 12.30 22.34
N ALA A 205 -7.80 13.36 21.95
CA ALA A 205 -9.25 13.33 21.88
C ALA A 205 -9.77 12.34 20.83
N ALA A 206 -9.15 12.33 19.65
CA ALA A 206 -9.51 11.41 18.56
C ALA A 206 -9.26 9.95 18.92
N LEU A 207 -8.12 9.65 19.52
CA LEU A 207 -7.79 8.31 20.01
C LEU A 207 -8.74 7.86 21.13
N GLY A 208 -9.06 8.74 22.08
CA GLY A 208 -10.03 8.44 23.14
C GLY A 208 -11.37 7.97 22.56
N ARG A 209 -11.94 8.74 21.63
CA ARG A 209 -13.20 8.36 20.97
C ARG A 209 -13.08 7.05 20.15
N TRP A 210 -11.96 6.86 19.48
CA TRP A 210 -11.75 5.63 18.73
C TRP A 210 -11.64 4.41 19.63
N LEU A 211 -10.93 4.52 20.74
CA LEU A 211 -10.76 3.42 21.70
C LEU A 211 -12.10 3.00 22.30
N ASP A 212 -13.01 3.93 22.58
CA ASP A 212 -14.37 3.61 23.03
C ASP A 212 -15.13 2.79 21.98
N VAL A 213 -15.15 3.24 20.73
CA VAL A 213 -15.78 2.49 19.62
C VAL A 213 -15.13 1.13 19.43
N ARG A 214 -13.78 1.09 19.48
CA ARG A 214 -13.00 -0.13 19.28
C ARG A 214 -13.28 -1.18 20.35
N LYS A 215 -13.46 -0.77 21.60
CA LYS A 215 -13.70 -1.67 22.73
C LYS A 215 -14.86 -2.63 22.46
N ASP A 216 -15.98 -2.11 21.98
CA ASP A 216 -17.17 -2.93 21.70
C ASP A 216 -16.95 -3.88 20.52
N LEU A 217 -16.19 -3.44 19.51
CA LEU A 217 -15.88 -4.26 18.33
C LEU A 217 -14.99 -5.44 18.68
N VAL A 218 -13.93 -5.18 19.46
CA VAL A 218 -12.92 -6.19 19.81
C VAL A 218 -13.47 -7.24 20.78
N GLN A 219 -14.35 -6.86 21.68
CA GLN A 219 -15.02 -7.81 22.58
C GLN A 219 -15.79 -8.91 21.81
N ARG A 220 -16.36 -8.55 20.65
CA ARG A 220 -17.09 -9.49 19.78
C ARG A 220 -16.20 -10.37 18.92
N ALA A 221 -14.92 -10.03 18.79
CA ALA A 221 -13.96 -10.70 17.92
C ALA A 221 -12.83 -11.44 18.65
N HIS A 222 -13.07 -11.89 19.87
CA HIS A 222 -12.09 -12.62 20.70
C HIS A 222 -10.82 -11.85 21.09
N GLY A 223 -10.83 -10.54 20.95
CA GLY A 223 -9.75 -9.67 21.40
C GLY A 223 -8.59 -9.52 20.40
N THR A 224 -8.03 -8.33 20.37
CA THR A 224 -6.76 -8.02 19.68
C THR A 224 -6.15 -6.78 20.32
N THR A 225 -4.82 -6.69 20.31
CA THR A 225 -4.11 -5.48 20.72
C THR A 225 -3.93 -4.50 19.56
N ARG A 226 -4.20 -4.87 18.31
CA ARG A 226 -4.08 -3.97 17.16
C ARG A 226 -4.95 -2.74 17.33
N LEU A 227 -4.39 -1.54 17.11
CA LEU A 227 -5.11 -0.28 17.25
C LEU A 227 -6.24 -0.15 16.24
N TRP A 228 -5.96 -0.50 14.99
CA TRP A 228 -6.91 -0.39 13.89
C TRP A 228 -7.60 -1.72 13.62
N VAL A 229 -8.93 -1.71 13.68
CA VAL A 229 -9.74 -2.93 13.48
C VAL A 229 -10.84 -2.70 12.44
N SER A 230 -11.33 -3.79 11.86
CA SER A 230 -12.44 -3.76 10.91
C SER A 230 -13.75 -3.35 11.59
N LEU A 231 -14.60 -2.61 10.88
CA LEU A 231 -15.92 -2.17 11.37
C LEU A 231 -17.05 -3.11 10.94
N TRP A 232 -16.78 -3.91 9.93
CA TRP A 232 -17.77 -4.76 9.29
C TRP A 232 -17.26 -6.18 9.21
N MET A 233 -18.19 -7.12 9.15
CA MET A 233 -17.87 -8.48 8.74
C MET A 233 -17.27 -8.44 7.33
N ASN A 234 -16.24 -9.21 7.12
CA ASN A 234 -15.57 -9.35 5.84
C ASN A 234 -15.28 -10.82 5.59
N HIS A 235 -15.06 -11.17 4.34
CA HIS A 235 -14.54 -12.49 3.96
C HIS A 235 -13.15 -12.31 3.33
N ASP A 236 -12.29 -13.29 3.48
CA ASP A 236 -10.93 -13.24 2.94
C ASP A 236 -10.86 -13.44 1.42
N GLY A 237 -11.98 -13.82 0.80
CA GLY A 237 -12.06 -14.11 -0.63
C GLY A 237 -11.41 -15.44 -1.03
N VAL A 238 -10.95 -16.21 -0.05
CA VAL A 238 -10.41 -17.55 -0.25
C VAL A 238 -11.56 -18.55 -0.02
N LEU A 239 -11.77 -19.43 -0.98
CA LEU A 239 -12.69 -20.55 -0.80
C LEU A 239 -11.96 -21.67 -0.05
N ASP A 240 -12.62 -22.24 0.95
CA ASP A 240 -12.18 -23.48 1.59
C ASP A 240 -12.42 -24.67 0.65
N ASP A 241 -12.04 -25.86 1.10
CA ASP A 241 -12.18 -27.10 0.31
C ASP A 241 -13.65 -27.45 -0.01
N ASP A 242 -14.60 -26.91 0.77
CA ASP A 242 -16.04 -27.06 0.58
C ASP A 242 -16.67 -25.92 -0.26
N GLY A 243 -15.87 -24.98 -0.72
CA GLY A 243 -16.31 -23.85 -1.54
C GLY A 243 -16.93 -22.68 -0.76
N HIS A 244 -16.74 -22.62 0.56
CA HIS A 244 -17.20 -21.53 1.39
C HIS A 244 -16.07 -20.49 1.64
N THR A 245 -16.45 -19.23 1.84
CA THR A 245 -15.52 -18.18 2.25
C THR A 245 -15.48 -18.06 3.77
N THR A 246 -14.29 -17.94 4.34
CA THR A 246 -14.15 -17.68 5.77
C THR A 246 -14.67 -16.28 6.10
N ILE A 247 -15.72 -16.21 6.91
CA ILE A 247 -16.27 -14.94 7.40
C ILE A 247 -15.43 -14.45 8.58
N ARG A 248 -14.88 -13.26 8.45
CA ARG A 248 -14.17 -12.56 9.51
C ARG A 248 -15.11 -11.55 10.17
N PRO A 249 -15.33 -11.63 11.48
CA PRO A 249 -16.20 -10.69 12.19
C PRO A 249 -15.63 -9.25 12.17
N ALA A 250 -16.48 -8.29 12.50
CA ALA A 250 -16.00 -6.95 12.84
C ALA A 250 -15.07 -7.03 14.07
N GLY A 251 -14.11 -6.11 14.18
CA GLY A 251 -13.14 -6.11 15.27
C GLY A 251 -11.82 -6.84 14.97
N MET A 252 -11.71 -7.49 13.81
CA MET A 252 -10.45 -8.10 13.37
C MET A 252 -9.41 -7.03 12.99
N PRO A 253 -8.09 -7.30 13.19
CA PRO A 253 -7.04 -6.38 12.78
C PRO A 253 -7.16 -5.94 11.33
N LEU A 254 -6.94 -4.64 11.08
CA LEU A 254 -6.76 -4.12 9.73
C LEU A 254 -5.30 -4.29 9.30
N GLU A 255 -5.13 -4.87 8.14
CA GLU A 255 -3.86 -4.84 7.42
C GLU A 255 -3.64 -3.49 6.72
N GLU A 256 -2.42 -3.21 6.29
CA GLU A 256 -2.06 -1.97 5.60
C GLU A 256 -3.03 -1.59 4.46
N ASN A 257 -3.38 -2.56 3.60
CA ASN A 257 -4.34 -2.34 2.52
C ASN A 257 -5.74 -1.93 3.01
N GLY A 258 -6.17 -2.48 4.14
CA GLY A 258 -7.44 -2.11 4.79
C GLY A 258 -7.40 -0.68 5.32
N LEU A 259 -6.28 -0.27 5.91
CA LEU A 259 -6.06 1.09 6.40
C LEU A 259 -6.06 2.11 5.25
N VAL A 260 -5.30 1.86 4.20
CA VAL A 260 -5.24 2.70 2.99
C VAL A 260 -6.61 2.78 2.30
N THR A 261 -7.36 1.68 2.26
CA THR A 261 -8.73 1.66 1.71
C THR A 261 -9.67 2.52 2.56
N SER A 262 -9.55 2.46 3.89
CA SER A 262 -10.33 3.29 4.81
C SER A 262 -10.06 4.78 4.58
N TYR A 263 -8.80 5.17 4.40
CA TYR A 263 -8.40 6.51 4.03
C TYR A 263 -9.05 6.96 2.71
N ARG A 264 -8.92 6.15 1.64
CA ARG A 264 -9.45 6.49 0.30
C ARG A 264 -10.97 6.65 0.30
N VAL A 265 -11.69 5.74 0.96
CA VAL A 265 -13.15 5.78 1.06
C VAL A 265 -13.58 6.99 1.89
N GLY A 266 -12.94 7.21 3.03
CA GLY A 266 -13.28 8.33 3.92
C GLY A 266 -13.01 9.70 3.29
N ARG A 267 -11.91 9.84 2.53
CA ARG A 267 -11.60 11.05 1.75
C ARG A 267 -12.76 11.47 0.83
N LEU A 268 -13.44 10.49 0.24
CA LEU A 268 -14.54 10.74 -0.71
C LEU A 268 -15.91 10.89 -0.01
N ARG A 269 -16.05 10.29 1.16
CA ARG A 269 -17.34 10.15 1.85
C ARG A 269 -17.65 11.32 2.78
N TYR A 270 -16.63 11.88 3.43
CA TYR A 270 -16.84 12.90 4.46
C TYR A 270 -16.56 14.30 3.91
N ASP A 271 -17.51 15.20 4.17
CA ASP A 271 -17.45 16.58 3.70
C ASP A 271 -16.17 17.28 4.18
N GLY A 272 -15.60 18.09 3.33
CA GLY A 272 -14.37 18.82 3.58
C GLY A 272 -13.07 18.01 3.37
N LEU A 273 -13.06 16.68 3.56
CA LEU A 273 -11.85 15.88 3.44
C LEU A 273 -11.35 15.72 1.99
N ARG A 274 -12.26 15.71 1.02
CA ARG A 274 -11.88 15.54 -0.40
C ARG A 274 -10.93 16.65 -0.88
N GLN A 275 -11.09 17.84 -0.38
CA GLN A 275 -10.28 19.02 -0.76
C GLN A 275 -8.98 19.11 0.05
N LEU A 276 -8.99 18.59 1.28
CA LEU A 276 -7.86 18.69 2.21
C LEU A 276 -6.92 17.49 2.11
N LEU A 277 -7.44 16.31 1.77
CA LEU A 277 -6.64 15.09 1.71
C LEU A 277 -6.12 14.81 0.30
N PRO A 278 -4.84 14.51 0.15
CA PRO A 278 -4.27 14.06 -1.12
C PRO A 278 -4.81 12.68 -1.51
N LEU A 279 -4.50 12.23 -2.72
CA LEU A 279 -4.96 10.92 -3.22
C LEU A 279 -4.40 9.74 -2.42
N LYS A 280 -3.17 9.88 -1.90
CA LYS A 280 -2.46 8.83 -1.17
C LYS A 280 -2.06 9.32 0.22
N LEU A 281 -2.19 8.45 1.22
CA LEU A 281 -1.74 8.72 2.58
C LEU A 281 -0.25 9.09 2.63
N GLU A 282 0.58 8.48 1.80
CA GLU A 282 2.02 8.79 1.69
C GLU A 282 2.32 10.26 1.29
N GLN A 283 1.43 10.90 0.53
CA GLN A 283 1.58 12.33 0.21
C GLN A 283 1.32 13.21 1.45
N LEU A 284 0.34 12.82 2.29
CA LEU A 284 0.07 13.48 3.56
C LEU A 284 1.26 13.30 4.50
N ARG A 285 1.78 12.09 4.66
CA ARG A 285 2.96 11.78 5.44
C ARG A 285 4.14 12.70 5.08
N ARG A 286 4.46 12.82 3.79
CA ARG A 286 5.57 13.68 3.32
C ARG A 286 5.34 15.15 3.62
N ALA A 287 4.08 15.63 3.57
CA ALA A 287 3.77 16.99 3.93
C ALA A 287 4.01 17.24 5.43
N VAL A 288 3.58 16.32 6.28
CA VAL A 288 3.77 16.38 7.74
C VAL A 288 5.26 16.30 8.08
N ASP A 289 6.00 15.39 7.46
CA ASP A 289 7.44 15.24 7.67
C ASP A 289 8.20 16.53 7.31
N ALA A 290 7.89 17.12 6.16
CA ALA A 290 8.47 18.40 5.73
C ALA A 290 8.09 19.57 6.65
N ASP A 291 6.89 19.58 7.21
CA ASP A 291 6.45 20.61 8.16
C ASP A 291 7.19 20.51 9.49
N ARG A 292 7.34 19.29 10.01
CA ARG A 292 8.12 19.01 11.23
C ARG A 292 9.58 19.42 11.08
N GLN A 293 10.22 19.13 9.95
CA GLN A 293 11.60 19.55 9.67
C GLN A 293 11.74 21.07 9.67
N ARG A 294 10.78 21.81 9.12
CA ARG A 294 10.78 23.28 9.13
C ARG A 294 10.62 23.87 10.53
N THR A 295 9.85 23.21 11.38
CA THR A 295 9.57 23.70 12.74
C THR A 295 10.72 23.40 13.71
N ALA A 296 11.57 22.41 13.37
CA ALA A 296 12.75 22.03 14.16
C ALA A 296 14.00 22.86 13.83
N THR A 297 13.98 23.67 12.76
CA THR A 297 15.06 24.57 12.31
C THR A 297 14.84 26.01 12.77
#